data_d89b731f56f57fe332df39a06af29b63
#
_entry.id   d89b731f56f57fe332df39a06af29b63
#
_cell.length_a   1.000
_cell.length_b   1.000
_cell.length_c   1.000
_cell.angle_alpha   90.00
_cell.angle_beta   90.00
_cell.angle_gamma   90.00
#
_symmetry.space_group_name_H-M   'P 1'
#
loop_
_entity.id
_entity.type
_entity.pdbx_description
1 polymer ?
#
loop_
_entity_poly.entity_id
_entity_poly.type
_entity_poly.pdbx_seq_one_letter_code
_entity_poly.pdbx_strand_id
1 'polypeptide(L)'
;MYHLISHSVYNDMTPFGGNPWSTMTDIGCDGIEMLTSFDSPPESHMPYTQSVHLPYATDWLAAWEERPYEMDDVRARYYMFGRTPEDVVCNITTAMDHAAAFSPAYGVMHLGNVDLHELRCRRYSLDDAKVVRTFCEIMNRVVADMPGGEPPFKVMFENLWWPGLRLVDESDFRILDRHIEFENWGICMDTGHLTVCLPRIYTQQDAIEALLDTCCGYSRDLIDRIGTVHFHYSASAAYRESFEDTPMGDMDMTDYIVSAYPHISGMDQHLPFTDAACAEILDVLRPTYVTHEMMGDDFIEKFMLQRSLLS
;
A
#
# COMPACT_ATOMS: atom_id res chain seq x y z
N MET A 1 -7.85 -11.04 -15.70
CA MET A 1 -7.25 -10.67 -14.41
C MET A 1 -5.80 -11.13 -14.44
N TYR A 2 -4.86 -10.23 -14.14
CA TYR A 2 -3.42 -10.53 -14.09
C TYR A 2 -3.02 -10.74 -12.63
N HIS A 3 -2.17 -11.75 -12.38
CA HIS A 3 -1.71 -12.09 -11.04
C HIS A 3 -0.24 -11.73 -10.87
N LEU A 4 0.06 -10.81 -9.97
CA LEU A 4 1.39 -10.29 -9.70
C LEU A 4 1.90 -10.75 -8.33
N ILE A 5 3.21 -10.78 -8.18
CA ILE A 5 3.89 -10.96 -6.89
C ILE A 5 4.48 -9.60 -6.48
N SER A 6 4.31 -9.18 -5.23
CA SER A 6 5.04 -8.05 -4.68
C SER A 6 6.50 -8.42 -4.45
N HIS A 7 7.43 -7.59 -4.92
CA HIS A 7 8.86 -7.75 -4.73
C HIS A 7 9.53 -6.39 -4.61
N SER A 8 10.69 -6.33 -3.96
CA SER A 8 11.35 -5.05 -3.69
C SER A 8 12.64 -4.88 -4.50
N VAL A 9 12.93 -3.66 -4.93
CA VAL A 9 14.23 -3.31 -5.55
C VAL A 9 15.44 -3.56 -4.63
N TYR A 10 15.22 -3.72 -3.33
CA TYR A 10 16.25 -4.04 -2.35
C TYR A 10 16.59 -5.54 -2.30
N ASN A 11 15.78 -6.38 -2.90
CA ASN A 11 15.96 -7.83 -2.95
C ASN A 11 16.46 -8.24 -4.33
N ASP A 12 17.26 -9.29 -4.39
CA ASP A 12 17.68 -9.86 -5.67
C ASP A 12 16.61 -10.79 -6.27
N MET A 13 16.81 -11.20 -7.51
CA MET A 13 15.88 -12.09 -8.23
C MET A 13 16.14 -13.59 -7.98
N THR A 14 17.03 -13.96 -7.04
CA THR A 14 17.40 -15.34 -6.71
C THR A 14 16.20 -16.23 -6.39
N PRO A 15 15.16 -15.79 -5.66
CA PRO A 15 13.98 -16.62 -5.40
C PRO A 15 13.27 -17.11 -6.67
N PHE A 16 13.38 -16.38 -7.78
CA PHE A 16 12.79 -16.76 -9.07
C PHE A 16 13.73 -17.66 -9.92
N GLY A 17 14.88 -18.09 -9.38
CA GLY A 17 15.82 -18.98 -10.04
C GLY A 17 16.60 -18.32 -11.19
N GLY A 18 17.30 -19.17 -11.97
CA GLY A 18 18.17 -18.71 -13.07
C GLY A 18 17.42 -18.18 -14.30
N ASN A 19 16.12 -18.43 -14.41
CA ASN A 19 15.24 -17.88 -15.44
C ASN A 19 13.92 -17.42 -14.80
N PRO A 20 13.84 -16.19 -14.30
CA PRO A 20 12.66 -15.69 -13.60
C PRO A 20 11.36 -15.80 -14.40
N TRP A 21 11.37 -15.53 -15.70
CA TRP A 21 10.17 -15.70 -16.55
C TRP A 21 9.66 -17.12 -16.61
N SER A 22 10.55 -18.11 -16.68
CA SER A 22 10.14 -19.51 -16.66
C SER A 22 9.45 -19.86 -15.35
N THR A 23 10.07 -19.48 -14.23
CA THR A 23 9.51 -19.70 -12.89
C THR A 23 8.14 -19.02 -12.74
N MET A 24 8.02 -17.75 -13.11
CA MET A 24 6.75 -17.01 -13.05
C MET A 24 5.67 -17.68 -13.90
N THR A 25 5.99 -18.05 -15.12
CA THR A 25 5.05 -18.75 -16.02
C THR A 25 4.59 -20.08 -15.44
N ASP A 26 5.51 -20.87 -14.88
CA ASP A 26 5.23 -22.19 -14.32
C ASP A 26 4.28 -22.12 -13.11
N ILE A 27 4.34 -21.01 -12.33
CA ILE A 27 3.48 -20.80 -11.17
C ILE A 27 2.21 -19.98 -11.48
N GLY A 28 2.03 -19.55 -12.73
CA GLY A 28 0.88 -18.72 -13.15
C GLY A 28 0.93 -17.27 -12.65
N CYS A 29 2.15 -16.73 -12.55
CA CYS A 29 2.43 -15.32 -12.22
C CYS A 29 2.68 -14.54 -13.51
N ASP A 30 2.00 -13.40 -13.67
CA ASP A 30 2.06 -12.55 -14.86
C ASP A 30 3.16 -11.47 -14.77
N GLY A 31 3.84 -11.36 -13.63
CA GLY A 31 4.93 -10.42 -13.41
C GLY A 31 5.02 -9.93 -11.97
N ILE A 32 5.78 -8.86 -11.78
CA ILE A 32 6.08 -8.30 -10.47
C ILE A 32 5.43 -6.92 -10.34
N GLU A 33 4.83 -6.68 -9.17
CA GLU A 33 4.65 -5.34 -8.64
C GLU A 33 5.87 -4.98 -7.81
N MET A 34 6.65 -4.01 -8.29
CA MET A 34 7.97 -3.69 -7.75
C MET A 34 7.88 -2.56 -6.74
N LEU A 35 8.14 -2.84 -5.45
CA LEU A 35 8.35 -1.79 -4.46
C LEU A 35 9.64 -1.05 -4.81
N THR A 36 9.49 0.21 -5.20
CA THR A 36 10.58 1.08 -5.65
C THR A 36 11.20 1.86 -4.50
N SER A 37 12.26 2.59 -4.80
CA SER A 37 12.93 3.51 -3.89
C SER A 37 12.99 4.92 -4.50
N PHE A 38 13.60 5.85 -3.79
CA PHE A 38 13.90 7.18 -4.34
C PHE A 38 15.08 7.19 -5.31
N ASP A 39 15.79 6.08 -5.45
CA ASP A 39 16.93 5.94 -6.34
C ASP A 39 16.49 5.38 -7.71
N SER A 40 17.38 5.51 -8.71
CA SER A 40 17.14 4.94 -10.02
C SER A 40 16.98 3.41 -9.95
N PRO A 41 16.04 2.83 -10.69
CA PRO A 41 15.76 1.41 -10.61
C PRO A 41 16.91 0.53 -11.15
N PRO A 42 17.15 -0.65 -10.54
CA PRO A 42 18.12 -1.59 -11.05
C PRO A 42 17.66 -2.22 -12.38
N GLU A 43 18.51 -2.17 -13.40
CA GLU A 43 18.18 -2.72 -14.74
C GLU A 43 17.77 -4.20 -14.71
N SER A 44 18.31 -4.98 -13.77
CA SER A 44 18.03 -6.41 -13.62
C SER A 44 16.57 -6.72 -13.28
N HIS A 45 15.83 -5.77 -12.73
CA HIS A 45 14.41 -5.95 -12.32
C HIS A 45 13.43 -5.49 -13.41
N MET A 46 13.88 -4.57 -14.28
CA MET A 46 13.02 -3.94 -15.29
C MET A 46 12.24 -4.94 -16.17
N PRO A 47 12.84 -6.04 -16.67
CA PRO A 47 12.12 -6.95 -17.57
C PRO A 47 10.90 -7.62 -16.93
N TYR A 48 10.88 -7.75 -15.60
CA TYR A 48 9.87 -8.53 -14.87
C TYR A 48 8.79 -7.65 -14.23
N THR A 49 8.98 -6.33 -14.23
CA THR A 49 8.10 -5.37 -13.58
C THR A 49 6.90 -5.04 -14.47
N GLN A 50 5.70 -5.34 -13.98
CA GLN A 50 4.42 -4.99 -14.62
C GLN A 50 3.81 -3.72 -14.04
N SER A 51 4.00 -3.52 -12.75
CA SER A 51 3.55 -2.36 -12.00
C SER A 51 4.57 -2.00 -10.95
N VAL A 52 4.44 -0.82 -10.37
CA VAL A 52 5.33 -0.37 -9.31
C VAL A 52 4.51 -0.02 -8.07
N HIS A 53 5.13 -0.21 -6.91
CA HIS A 53 4.69 0.38 -5.66
C HIS A 53 5.67 1.51 -5.34
N LEU A 54 5.17 2.73 -5.27
CA LEU A 54 6.00 3.90 -4.98
C LEU A 54 6.49 3.87 -3.53
N PRO A 55 7.65 4.47 -3.22
CA PRO A 55 8.06 4.64 -1.84
C PRO A 55 6.99 5.43 -1.08
N TYR A 56 6.76 5.05 0.15
CA TYR A 56 5.74 5.65 1.01
C TYR A 56 6.36 6.30 2.24
N ALA A 57 5.68 7.29 2.78
CA ALA A 57 6.02 7.93 4.03
C ALA A 57 4.88 7.79 5.04
N THR A 58 5.23 7.63 6.32
CA THR A 58 4.25 7.40 7.38
C THR A 58 3.62 8.69 7.86
N ASP A 59 4.42 9.76 8.08
CA ASP A 59 3.96 11.07 8.60
C ASP A 59 4.39 12.24 7.70
N TRP A 60 3.97 12.20 6.43
CA TRP A 60 4.24 13.26 5.47
C TRP A 60 3.58 14.59 5.85
N LEU A 61 2.53 14.57 6.66
CA LEU A 61 1.85 15.76 7.15
C LEU A 61 2.77 16.58 8.09
N ALA A 62 3.69 15.92 8.78
CA ALA A 62 4.69 16.63 9.59
C ALA A 62 5.56 17.55 8.73
N ALA A 63 6.02 17.07 7.58
CA ALA A 63 6.78 17.88 6.62
C ALA A 63 5.90 18.94 5.94
N TRP A 64 4.66 18.57 5.57
CA TRP A 64 3.72 19.49 4.92
C TRP A 64 3.33 20.68 5.80
N GLU A 65 3.20 20.45 7.12
CA GLU A 65 2.92 21.47 8.13
C GLU A 65 4.20 22.09 8.75
N GLU A 66 5.39 21.73 8.25
CA GLU A 66 6.71 22.17 8.76
C GLU A 66 6.85 21.93 10.27
N ARG A 67 6.28 20.83 10.77
CA ARG A 67 6.40 20.47 12.20
C ARG A 67 7.83 20.02 12.49
N PRO A 68 8.44 20.47 13.63
CA PRO A 68 9.78 20.01 13.99
C PRO A 68 9.79 18.50 14.28
N TYR A 69 10.80 17.81 13.76
CA TYR A 69 10.97 16.38 13.96
C TYR A 69 12.46 16.05 14.20
N GLU A 70 12.75 15.27 15.24
CA GLU A 70 14.12 14.90 15.60
C GLU A 70 14.58 13.66 14.79
N MET A 71 14.98 13.84 13.54
CA MET A 71 15.64 12.83 12.74
C MET A 71 16.54 13.49 11.69
N ASP A 72 17.49 12.73 11.14
CA ASP A 72 18.35 13.22 10.04
C ASP A 72 17.56 13.32 8.72
N ASP A 73 18.16 14.01 7.72
CA ASP A 73 17.49 14.29 6.44
C ASP A 73 17.24 13.02 5.61
N VAL A 74 18.10 12.01 5.73
CA VAL A 74 17.89 10.73 5.02
C VAL A 74 16.65 10.05 5.56
N ARG A 75 16.53 9.95 6.89
CA ARG A 75 15.33 9.36 7.50
C ARG A 75 14.08 10.20 7.26
N ALA A 76 14.19 11.53 7.33
CA ALA A 76 13.08 12.44 7.03
C ALA A 76 12.52 12.20 5.61
N ARG A 77 13.38 11.92 4.63
CA ARG A 77 12.94 11.57 3.27
C ARG A 77 12.08 10.31 3.23
N TYR A 78 12.44 9.29 4.00
CA TYR A 78 11.69 8.01 4.02
C TYR A 78 10.42 8.05 4.88
N TYR A 79 10.39 8.83 5.96
CA TYR A 79 9.25 8.85 6.88
C TYR A 79 8.27 9.98 6.64
N MET A 80 8.71 11.08 6.00
CA MET A 80 7.92 12.30 5.83
C MET A 80 7.96 12.86 4.39
N PHE A 81 8.66 12.22 3.47
CA PHE A 81 9.02 12.78 2.16
C PHE A 81 9.87 14.06 2.23
N GLY A 82 10.56 14.32 3.33
CA GLY A 82 11.37 15.51 3.54
C GLY A 82 10.98 16.29 4.78
N ARG A 83 11.22 17.60 4.81
CA ARG A 83 10.95 18.48 5.96
C ARG A 83 10.04 19.66 5.64
N THR A 84 9.85 19.95 4.38
CA THR A 84 9.08 21.10 3.88
C THR A 84 8.08 20.64 2.83
N PRO A 85 7.03 21.42 2.54
CA PRO A 85 6.11 21.13 1.43
C PRO A 85 6.83 20.98 0.08
N GLU A 86 7.90 21.76 -0.15
CA GLU A 86 8.72 21.67 -1.35
C GLU A 86 9.45 20.33 -1.44
N ASP A 87 10.02 19.86 -0.31
CA ASP A 87 10.65 18.54 -0.23
C ASP A 87 9.65 17.42 -0.54
N VAL A 88 8.45 17.48 0.03
CA VAL A 88 7.38 16.49 -0.19
C VAL A 88 7.06 16.39 -1.68
N VAL A 89 6.78 17.53 -2.34
CA VAL A 89 6.51 17.56 -3.78
C VAL A 89 7.69 17.05 -4.59
N CYS A 90 8.91 17.52 -4.31
CA CYS A 90 10.11 17.15 -5.04
C CYS A 90 10.42 15.65 -4.90
N ASN A 91 10.31 15.08 -3.70
CA ASN A 91 10.62 13.67 -3.48
C ASN A 91 9.58 12.74 -4.09
N ILE A 92 8.28 13.10 -4.05
CA ILE A 92 7.23 12.32 -4.74
C ILE A 92 7.43 12.39 -6.26
N THR A 93 7.69 13.60 -6.82
CA THR A 93 7.98 13.76 -8.25
C THR A 93 9.17 12.92 -8.67
N THR A 94 10.27 12.98 -7.91
CA THR A 94 11.48 12.18 -8.19
C THR A 94 11.19 10.67 -8.16
N ALA A 95 10.42 10.21 -7.17
CA ALA A 95 10.05 8.80 -7.09
C ALA A 95 9.20 8.36 -8.30
N MET A 96 8.26 9.19 -8.75
CA MET A 96 7.45 8.91 -9.94
C MET A 96 8.29 8.91 -11.22
N ASP A 97 9.22 9.85 -11.38
CA ASP A 97 10.12 9.91 -12.54
C ASP A 97 11.03 8.68 -12.62
N HIS A 98 11.59 8.25 -11.49
CA HIS A 98 12.40 7.03 -11.44
C HIS A 98 11.56 5.78 -11.71
N ALA A 99 10.37 5.68 -11.14
CA ALA A 99 9.46 4.56 -11.35
C ALA A 99 8.97 4.47 -12.81
N ALA A 100 8.83 5.61 -13.51
CA ALA A 100 8.45 5.65 -14.93
C ALA A 100 9.45 4.92 -15.85
N ALA A 101 10.73 4.77 -15.43
CA ALA A 101 11.71 4.00 -16.18
C ALA A 101 11.35 2.51 -16.34
N PHE A 102 10.55 1.95 -15.44
CA PHE A 102 9.99 0.61 -15.58
C PHE A 102 8.91 0.50 -16.66
N SER A 103 8.39 1.62 -17.17
CA SER A 103 7.21 1.68 -18.04
C SER A 103 6.00 0.91 -17.47
N PRO A 104 5.64 1.13 -16.20
CA PRO A 104 4.65 0.31 -15.52
C PRO A 104 3.23 0.59 -16.03
N ALA A 105 2.35 -0.42 -15.94
CA ALA A 105 0.93 -0.26 -16.22
C ALA A 105 0.23 0.69 -15.23
N TYR A 106 0.70 0.71 -13.99
CA TYR A 106 0.26 1.61 -12.93
C TYR A 106 1.33 1.70 -11.82
N GLY A 107 1.16 2.69 -10.93
CA GLY A 107 1.95 2.81 -9.71
C GLY A 107 1.06 2.95 -8.49
N VAL A 108 1.27 2.13 -7.47
CA VAL A 108 0.57 2.19 -6.18
C VAL A 108 1.16 3.28 -5.31
N MET A 109 0.32 4.02 -4.62
CA MET A 109 0.68 5.10 -3.71
C MET A 109 -0.16 5.04 -2.44
N HIS A 110 0.47 4.90 -1.29
CA HIS A 110 -0.21 4.93 0.01
C HIS A 110 -0.93 6.27 0.22
N LEU A 111 -2.21 6.22 0.55
CA LEU A 111 -2.99 7.41 0.92
C LEU A 111 -3.38 7.35 2.40
N GLY A 112 -2.45 7.67 3.26
CA GLY A 112 -2.69 7.77 4.70
C GLY A 112 -1.56 8.51 5.40
N ASN A 113 -1.84 9.01 6.60
CA ASN A 113 -0.87 9.68 7.45
C ASN A 113 -1.09 9.30 8.91
N VAL A 114 -0.02 8.95 9.58
CA VAL A 114 -0.03 8.66 11.01
C VAL A 114 1.28 9.11 11.65
N ASP A 115 1.17 9.76 12.80
CA ASP A 115 2.32 9.99 13.68
C ASP A 115 2.84 8.66 14.23
N LEU A 116 4.16 8.53 14.36
CA LEU A 116 4.79 7.27 14.79
C LEU A 116 4.36 6.80 16.18
N HIS A 117 4.01 7.71 17.09
CA HIS A 117 3.46 7.35 18.40
C HIS A 117 2.03 6.82 18.28
N GLU A 118 1.22 7.48 17.42
CA GLU A 118 -0.16 7.09 17.18
C GLU A 118 -0.27 5.75 16.45
N LEU A 119 0.68 5.44 15.58
CA LEU A 119 0.79 4.15 14.90
C LEU A 119 0.79 2.99 15.91
N ARG A 120 1.56 3.10 16.99
CA ARG A 120 1.65 2.07 18.03
C ARG A 120 0.43 1.99 18.91
N CYS A 121 -0.05 3.13 19.43
CA CYS A 121 -1.16 3.14 20.38
C CYS A 121 -2.54 3.07 19.71
N ARG A 122 -2.63 3.22 18.37
CA ARG A 122 -3.86 3.27 17.60
C ARG A 122 -4.88 4.30 18.11
N ARG A 123 -4.37 5.40 18.61
CA ARG A 123 -5.17 6.56 19.07
C ARG A 123 -4.87 7.73 18.15
N TYR A 124 -5.61 7.82 17.08
CA TYR A 124 -5.37 8.78 16.02
C TYR A 124 -5.98 10.15 16.37
N SER A 125 -5.19 11.19 16.21
CA SER A 125 -5.63 12.60 16.37
C SER A 125 -6.18 13.18 15.07
N LEU A 126 -5.84 12.59 13.93
CA LEU A 126 -6.29 13.00 12.61
C LEU A 126 -7.59 12.29 12.20
N ASP A 127 -8.46 13.01 11.50
CA ASP A 127 -9.59 12.42 10.81
C ASP A 127 -9.23 12.09 9.35
N ASP A 128 -9.86 11.06 8.82
CA ASP A 128 -9.64 10.55 7.46
C ASP A 128 -9.85 11.66 6.42
N ALA A 129 -10.90 12.47 6.58
CA ALA A 129 -11.25 13.52 5.63
C ALA A 129 -10.19 14.63 5.54
N LYS A 130 -9.52 14.99 6.65
CA LYS A 130 -8.39 15.94 6.62
C LYS A 130 -7.22 15.34 5.86
N VAL A 131 -6.86 14.09 6.17
CA VAL A 131 -5.72 13.41 5.54
C VAL A 131 -5.95 13.28 4.03
N VAL A 132 -7.11 12.78 3.61
CA VAL A 132 -7.42 12.62 2.18
C VAL A 132 -7.39 13.95 1.44
N ARG A 133 -8.02 15.01 1.97
CA ARG A 133 -8.00 16.33 1.33
C ARG A 133 -6.59 16.90 1.18
N THR A 134 -5.79 16.85 2.25
CA THR A 134 -4.42 17.38 2.20
C THR A 134 -3.57 16.57 1.23
N PHE A 135 -3.75 15.25 1.17
CA PHE A 135 -3.03 14.42 0.21
C PHE A 135 -3.42 14.74 -1.25
N CYS A 136 -4.71 15.02 -1.51
CA CYS A 136 -5.14 15.50 -2.83
C CYS A 136 -4.44 16.82 -3.20
N GLU A 137 -4.32 17.77 -2.28
CA GLU A 137 -3.58 19.03 -2.52
C GLU A 137 -2.11 18.76 -2.89
N ILE A 138 -1.46 17.83 -2.17
CA ILE A 138 -0.09 17.41 -2.47
C ILE A 138 0.00 16.83 -3.87
N MET A 139 -0.83 15.84 -4.19
CA MET A 139 -0.79 15.13 -5.47
C MET A 139 -1.14 16.05 -6.66
N ASN A 140 -2.12 16.94 -6.50
CA ASN A 140 -2.43 17.94 -7.51
C ASN A 140 -1.22 18.87 -7.78
N ARG A 141 -0.50 19.28 -6.71
CA ARG A 141 0.72 20.07 -6.84
C ARG A 141 1.88 19.28 -7.49
N VAL A 142 2.03 17.99 -7.14
CA VAL A 142 3.02 17.09 -7.76
C VAL A 142 2.80 16.98 -9.27
N VAL A 143 1.54 16.81 -9.68
CA VAL A 143 1.20 16.53 -11.08
C VAL A 143 1.09 17.81 -11.92
N ALA A 144 0.86 18.97 -11.31
CA ALA A 144 0.62 20.25 -12.02
C ALA A 144 1.72 20.62 -13.04
N ASP A 145 2.98 20.32 -12.71
CA ASP A 145 4.13 20.63 -13.57
C ASP A 145 4.53 19.46 -14.50
N MET A 146 3.83 18.32 -14.41
CA MET A 146 4.07 17.17 -15.29
C MET A 146 3.46 17.37 -16.68
N PRO A 147 3.93 16.66 -17.72
CA PRO A 147 3.43 16.79 -19.08
C PRO A 147 1.92 16.59 -19.18
N GLY A 148 1.21 17.62 -19.61
CA GLY A 148 -0.25 17.58 -19.76
C GLY A 148 -1.03 17.70 -18.44
N GLY A 149 -0.36 17.91 -17.30
CA GLY A 149 -0.99 17.90 -15.98
C GLY A 149 -1.43 16.50 -15.55
N GLU A 150 -0.74 15.46 -16.03
CA GLU A 150 -1.04 14.05 -15.75
C GLU A 150 0.21 13.29 -15.28
N PRO A 151 0.06 12.32 -14.37
CA PRO A 151 1.17 11.49 -13.95
C PRO A 151 1.67 10.58 -15.09
N PRO A 152 2.95 10.16 -15.08
CA PRO A 152 3.56 9.38 -16.17
C PRO A 152 2.99 7.97 -16.33
N PHE A 153 2.24 7.48 -15.36
CA PHE A 153 1.49 6.23 -15.34
C PHE A 153 0.24 6.40 -14.47
N LYS A 154 -0.70 5.48 -14.55
CA LYS A 154 -1.90 5.53 -13.72
C LYS A 154 -1.54 5.37 -12.24
N VAL A 155 -1.91 6.34 -11.39
CA VAL A 155 -1.69 6.28 -9.94
C VAL A 155 -2.85 5.55 -9.28
N MET A 156 -2.55 4.48 -8.55
CA MET A 156 -3.51 3.73 -7.76
C MET A 156 -3.35 4.11 -6.29
N PHE A 157 -4.29 4.85 -5.73
CA PHE A 157 -4.27 5.20 -4.32
C PHE A 157 -4.69 4.00 -3.48
N GLU A 158 -3.86 3.65 -2.51
CA GLU A 158 -4.05 2.48 -1.66
C GLU A 158 -4.66 2.85 -0.32
N ASN A 159 -5.64 2.05 0.11
CA ASN A 159 -6.22 2.16 1.44
C ASN A 159 -5.29 1.60 2.52
N LEU A 160 -5.32 2.26 3.68
CA LEU A 160 -4.48 1.92 4.82
C LEU A 160 -5.33 1.69 6.09
N TRP A 161 -4.71 1.10 7.13
CA TRP A 161 -5.40 0.84 8.40
C TRP A 161 -5.26 1.98 9.44
N TRP A 162 -4.57 3.08 9.08
CA TRP A 162 -4.49 4.34 9.82
C TRP A 162 -5.19 5.48 9.07
N PRO A 163 -5.30 6.71 9.64
CA PRO A 163 -6.09 7.78 9.02
C PRO A 163 -5.70 8.10 7.57
N GLY A 164 -6.70 8.23 6.72
CA GLY A 164 -6.59 8.48 5.28
C GLY A 164 -7.68 7.76 4.50
N LEU A 165 -7.31 7.18 3.38
CA LEU A 165 -8.19 6.30 2.60
C LEU A 165 -8.27 4.95 3.32
N ARG A 166 -9.38 4.63 3.95
CA ARG A 166 -9.56 3.38 4.71
C ARG A 166 -10.53 2.41 4.06
N LEU A 167 -11.45 2.93 3.27
CA LEU A 167 -12.46 2.19 2.53
C LEU A 167 -13.36 1.29 3.40
N VAL A 168 -13.52 1.59 4.70
CA VAL A 168 -14.53 0.95 5.54
C VAL A 168 -15.96 1.32 5.11
N ASP A 169 -16.08 2.46 4.46
CA ASP A 169 -17.23 2.93 3.70
C ASP A 169 -16.72 3.84 2.55
N GLU A 170 -17.63 4.47 1.80
CA GLU A 170 -17.24 5.30 0.65
C GLU A 170 -16.91 6.75 0.97
N SER A 171 -16.97 7.18 2.23
CA SER A 171 -16.81 8.60 2.60
C SER A 171 -15.46 9.15 2.14
N ASP A 172 -14.39 8.39 2.32
CA ASP A 172 -13.02 8.76 1.96
C ASP A 172 -12.85 8.81 0.45
N PHE A 173 -13.36 7.80 -0.26
CA PHE A 173 -13.38 7.77 -1.72
C PHE A 173 -14.13 8.97 -2.32
N ARG A 174 -15.29 9.38 -1.74
CA ARG A 174 -16.05 10.53 -2.22
C ARG A 174 -15.30 11.86 -2.04
N ILE A 175 -14.43 11.95 -1.04
CA ILE A 175 -13.54 13.10 -0.86
C ILE A 175 -12.46 13.09 -1.93
N LEU A 176 -11.79 11.95 -2.12
CA LEU A 176 -10.74 11.75 -3.12
C LEU A 176 -11.24 12.08 -4.53
N ASP A 177 -12.37 11.49 -4.94
CA ASP A 177 -12.99 11.69 -6.27
C ASP A 177 -13.38 13.15 -6.54
N ARG A 178 -13.67 13.92 -5.49
CA ARG A 178 -14.01 15.35 -5.60
C ARG A 178 -12.80 16.27 -5.70
N HIS A 179 -11.67 15.88 -5.09
CA HIS A 179 -10.54 16.78 -4.87
C HIS A 179 -9.31 16.48 -5.72
N ILE A 180 -9.19 15.29 -6.32
CA ILE A 180 -8.17 15.01 -7.33
C ILE A 180 -8.53 15.71 -8.63
N GLU A 181 -7.54 16.43 -9.21
CA GLU A 181 -7.73 17.30 -10.40
C GLU A 181 -7.19 16.70 -11.70
N PHE A 182 -6.54 15.52 -11.66
CA PHE A 182 -6.06 14.80 -12.84
C PHE A 182 -6.88 13.53 -13.07
N GLU A 183 -6.86 12.98 -14.29
CA GLU A 183 -7.75 11.88 -14.70
C GLU A 183 -7.12 10.49 -14.53
N ASN A 184 -5.79 10.41 -14.61
CA ASN A 184 -5.07 9.13 -14.66
C ASN A 184 -4.82 8.53 -13.26
N TRP A 185 -5.93 8.26 -12.54
CA TRP A 185 -5.89 7.66 -11.20
C TRP A 185 -6.93 6.55 -11.02
N GLY A 186 -6.75 5.75 -9.98
CA GLY A 186 -7.67 4.70 -9.54
C GLY A 186 -7.42 4.32 -8.10
N ILE A 187 -7.97 3.20 -7.68
CA ILE A 187 -7.85 2.65 -6.32
C ILE A 187 -7.07 1.33 -6.38
N CYS A 188 -6.10 1.19 -5.51
CA CYS A 188 -5.56 -0.07 -5.06
C CYS A 188 -6.32 -0.48 -3.79
N MET A 189 -7.08 -1.57 -3.86
CA MET A 189 -7.78 -2.09 -2.71
C MET A 189 -6.92 -3.11 -1.98
N ASP A 190 -6.32 -2.71 -0.86
CA ASP A 190 -5.63 -3.66 0.01
C ASP A 190 -6.63 -4.31 0.98
N THR A 191 -6.84 -5.63 0.80
CA THR A 191 -7.79 -6.40 1.60
C THR A 191 -7.29 -6.69 3.00
N GLY A 192 -5.96 -6.79 3.19
CA GLY A 192 -5.33 -6.95 4.49
C GLY A 192 -5.48 -5.70 5.35
N HIS A 193 -5.19 -4.53 4.78
CA HIS A 193 -5.41 -3.24 5.44
C HIS A 193 -6.87 -3.03 5.84
N LEU A 194 -7.81 -3.39 4.95
CA LEU A 194 -9.23 -3.30 5.29
C LEU A 194 -9.58 -4.23 6.45
N THR A 195 -9.09 -5.48 6.47
CA THR A 195 -9.36 -6.40 7.60
C THR A 195 -8.79 -5.89 8.93
N VAL A 196 -7.68 -5.14 8.91
CA VAL A 196 -7.15 -4.45 10.11
C VAL A 196 -8.11 -3.34 10.58
N CYS A 197 -8.80 -2.65 9.67
CA CYS A 197 -9.80 -1.63 10.02
C CYS A 197 -11.06 -2.22 10.64
N LEU A 198 -11.44 -3.43 10.21
CA LEU A 198 -12.69 -4.08 10.62
C LEU A 198 -12.56 -4.71 12.02
N PRO A 199 -13.66 -4.77 12.79
CA PRO A 199 -13.66 -5.37 14.13
C PRO A 199 -13.68 -6.89 14.09
N ARG A 200 -13.08 -7.54 15.10
CA ARG A 200 -13.25 -8.97 15.41
C ARG A 200 -12.82 -9.94 14.30
N ILE A 201 -11.77 -9.62 13.57
CA ILE A 201 -11.17 -10.53 12.59
C ILE A 201 -10.16 -11.42 13.32
N TYR A 202 -10.58 -12.62 13.73
CA TYR A 202 -9.76 -13.62 14.41
C TYR A 202 -9.32 -14.74 13.50
N THR A 203 -10.06 -14.99 12.42
CA THR A 203 -9.86 -16.10 11.49
C THR A 203 -9.97 -15.63 10.05
N GLN A 204 -9.51 -16.46 9.12
CA GLN A 204 -9.74 -16.26 7.69
C GLN A 204 -11.22 -16.16 7.33
N GLN A 205 -12.06 -16.97 7.96
CA GLN A 205 -13.51 -16.95 7.72
C GLN A 205 -14.11 -15.60 8.11
N ASP A 206 -13.74 -15.06 9.28
CA ASP A 206 -14.17 -13.71 9.69
C ASP A 206 -13.73 -12.66 8.66
N ALA A 207 -12.50 -12.79 8.13
CA ALA A 207 -11.97 -11.87 7.13
C ALA A 207 -12.78 -11.93 5.83
N ILE A 208 -13.05 -13.13 5.30
CA ILE A 208 -13.82 -13.31 4.04
C ILE A 208 -15.23 -12.73 4.21
N GLU A 209 -15.94 -13.06 5.28
CA GLU A 209 -17.30 -12.58 5.54
C GLU A 209 -17.33 -11.05 5.66
N ALA A 210 -16.40 -10.46 6.42
CA ALA A 210 -16.36 -9.01 6.64
C ALA A 210 -15.96 -8.25 5.36
N LEU A 211 -15.02 -8.79 4.56
CA LEU A 211 -14.65 -8.22 3.26
C LEU A 211 -15.82 -8.25 2.28
N LEU A 212 -16.52 -9.37 2.18
CA LEU A 212 -17.72 -9.50 1.32
C LEU A 212 -18.80 -8.52 1.74
N ASP A 213 -19.13 -8.46 3.04
CA ASP A 213 -20.14 -7.52 3.56
C ASP A 213 -19.78 -6.06 3.21
N THR A 214 -18.51 -5.68 3.38
CA THR A 214 -18.05 -4.33 3.10
C THR A 214 -18.06 -4.04 1.60
N CYS A 215 -17.44 -4.91 0.78
CA CYS A 215 -17.29 -4.69 -0.66
C CYS A 215 -18.63 -4.76 -1.41
N CYS A 216 -19.58 -5.59 -0.97
CA CYS A 216 -20.93 -5.63 -1.53
C CYS A 216 -21.72 -4.33 -1.27
N GLY A 217 -21.30 -3.54 -0.28
CA GLY A 217 -21.88 -2.22 0.01
C GLY A 217 -21.34 -1.09 -0.88
N TYR A 218 -20.26 -1.31 -1.63
CA TYR A 218 -19.67 -0.27 -2.47
C TYR A 218 -20.53 0.06 -3.68
N SER A 219 -20.56 1.35 -4.02
CA SER A 219 -21.21 1.82 -5.24
C SER A 219 -20.44 1.36 -6.48
N ARG A 220 -21.12 1.40 -7.59
CA ARG A 220 -20.50 1.09 -8.88
C ARG A 220 -19.34 2.04 -9.20
N ASP A 221 -19.45 3.32 -8.83
CA ASP A 221 -18.40 4.32 -9.08
C ASP A 221 -17.09 3.94 -8.40
N LEU A 222 -17.15 3.48 -7.14
CA LEU A 222 -15.97 3.00 -6.42
C LEU A 222 -15.43 1.71 -7.05
N ILE A 223 -16.29 0.72 -7.31
CA ILE A 223 -15.89 -0.54 -7.95
C ILE A 223 -15.19 -0.29 -9.30
N ASP A 224 -15.73 0.59 -10.13
CA ASP A 224 -15.18 0.91 -11.46
C ASP A 224 -13.82 1.65 -11.37
N ARG A 225 -13.47 2.24 -10.21
CA ARG A 225 -12.15 2.85 -9.92
C ARG A 225 -11.13 1.87 -9.35
N ILE A 226 -11.56 0.71 -8.80
CA ILE A 226 -10.63 -0.31 -8.29
C ILE A 226 -9.96 -1.02 -9.48
N GLY A 227 -8.70 -0.70 -9.73
CA GLY A 227 -7.93 -1.26 -10.83
C GLY A 227 -7.04 -2.43 -10.41
N THR A 228 -6.57 -2.42 -9.17
CA THR A 228 -5.75 -3.47 -8.58
C THR A 228 -6.20 -3.79 -7.16
N VAL A 229 -5.94 -5.01 -6.73
CA VAL A 229 -6.19 -5.50 -5.37
C VAL A 229 -4.90 -6.08 -4.82
N HIS A 230 -4.45 -5.62 -3.65
CA HIS A 230 -3.49 -6.34 -2.83
C HIS A 230 -4.25 -7.39 -2.06
N PHE A 231 -4.00 -8.66 -2.37
CA PHE A 231 -4.86 -9.76 -1.97
C PHE A 231 -4.22 -10.65 -0.92
N HIS A 232 -4.51 -10.36 0.32
CA HIS A 232 -4.12 -11.07 1.53
C HIS A 232 -5.09 -10.68 2.65
N TYR A 233 -4.94 -11.23 3.84
CA TYR A 233 -5.72 -10.80 5.00
C TYR A 233 -4.87 -10.72 6.27
N SER A 234 -5.39 -10.02 7.28
CA SER A 234 -4.81 -9.91 8.61
C SER A 234 -5.83 -10.31 9.66
N ALA A 235 -5.54 -11.39 10.42
CA ALA A 235 -6.38 -11.86 11.53
C ALA A 235 -5.89 -11.27 12.87
N SER A 236 -5.83 -9.94 12.96
CA SER A 236 -5.13 -9.22 14.01
C SER A 236 -5.94 -8.95 15.29
N ALA A 237 -7.20 -9.38 15.38
CA ALA A 237 -8.05 -9.07 16.54
C ALA A 237 -7.47 -9.56 17.87
N ALA A 238 -7.01 -10.82 17.95
CA ALA A 238 -6.40 -11.37 19.15
C ALA A 238 -5.09 -10.64 19.52
N TYR A 239 -4.27 -10.29 18.53
CA TYR A 239 -3.06 -9.49 18.75
C TYR A 239 -3.42 -8.11 19.33
N ARG A 240 -4.41 -7.43 18.76
CA ARG A 240 -4.86 -6.11 19.22
C ARG A 240 -5.37 -6.11 20.64
N GLU A 241 -6.07 -7.16 21.05
CA GLU A 241 -6.59 -7.33 22.41
C GLU A 241 -5.50 -7.59 23.44
N SER A 242 -4.42 -8.25 23.03
CA SER A 242 -3.29 -8.58 23.91
C SER A 242 -2.14 -7.57 23.87
N PHE A 243 -2.18 -6.62 22.92
CA PHE A 243 -1.10 -5.65 22.75
C PHE A 243 -1.10 -4.62 23.87
N GLU A 244 0.03 -4.54 24.56
CA GLU A 244 0.34 -3.49 25.54
C GLU A 244 1.29 -2.49 24.91
N ASP A 245 0.86 -1.22 24.83
CA ASP A 245 1.70 -0.14 24.31
C ASP A 245 2.94 0.06 25.18
N THR A 246 4.09 0.15 24.54
CA THR A 246 5.36 0.47 25.21
C THR A 246 5.74 1.91 24.86
N PRO A 247 5.74 2.84 25.83
CA PRO A 247 6.15 4.22 25.60
C PRO A 247 7.57 4.29 25.01
N MET A 248 7.82 5.35 24.23
CA MET A 248 9.15 5.61 23.65
C MET A 248 10.26 5.64 24.72
N GLY A 249 9.97 6.18 25.91
CA GLY A 249 10.93 6.30 26.98
C GLY A 249 12.14 7.14 26.56
N ASP A 250 13.35 6.62 26.85
CA ASP A 250 14.62 7.26 26.46
C ASP A 250 15.14 6.78 25.08
N MET A 251 14.34 6.05 24.28
CA MET A 251 14.73 5.63 22.92
C MET A 251 14.91 6.84 22.03
N ASP A 252 15.94 6.81 21.19
CA ASP A 252 15.98 7.76 20.09
C ASP A 252 14.91 7.40 19.02
N MET A 253 14.65 8.32 18.10
CA MET A 253 13.60 8.13 17.10
C MET A 253 13.88 6.91 16.19
N THR A 254 15.14 6.59 15.92
CA THR A 254 15.52 5.44 15.10
C THR A 254 15.16 4.12 15.79
N ASP A 255 15.57 3.99 17.05
CA ASP A 255 15.27 2.81 17.86
C ASP A 255 13.75 2.65 18.04
N TYR A 256 13.05 3.77 18.21
CA TYR A 256 11.59 3.76 18.31
C TYR A 256 10.91 3.26 17.04
N ILE A 257 11.34 3.73 15.86
CA ILE A 257 10.85 3.25 14.56
C ILE A 257 11.11 1.75 14.41
N VAL A 258 12.35 1.30 14.67
CA VAL A 258 12.70 -0.13 14.59
C VAL A 258 11.84 -0.96 15.54
N SER A 259 11.57 -0.44 16.74
CA SER A 259 10.71 -1.12 17.72
C SER A 259 9.23 -1.20 17.30
N ALA A 260 8.80 -0.40 16.32
CA ALA A 260 7.44 -0.45 15.80
C ALA A 260 7.21 -1.57 14.78
N TYR A 261 8.25 -2.07 14.11
CA TYR A 261 8.10 -3.13 13.09
C TYR A 261 7.40 -4.40 13.57
N PRO A 262 7.74 -4.98 14.75
CA PRO A 262 6.99 -6.13 15.26
C PRO A 262 5.52 -5.84 15.51
N HIS A 263 5.18 -4.61 15.91
CA HIS A 263 3.79 -4.18 16.07
C HIS A 263 3.09 -4.08 14.71
N ILE A 264 3.72 -3.44 13.74
CA ILE A 264 3.18 -3.32 12.38
C ILE A 264 2.91 -4.71 11.81
N SER A 265 3.88 -5.63 11.87
CA SER A 265 3.72 -7.01 11.39
C SER A 265 2.69 -7.83 12.18
N GLY A 266 2.47 -7.51 13.46
CA GLY A 266 1.41 -8.13 14.27
C GLY A 266 0.01 -7.64 13.91
N MET A 267 -0.08 -6.40 13.41
CA MET A 267 -1.31 -5.79 12.93
C MET A 267 -1.62 -6.20 11.50
N ASP A 268 -0.65 -6.03 10.62
CA ASP A 268 -0.75 -6.29 9.20
C ASP A 268 0.10 -7.52 8.85
N GLN A 269 -0.57 -8.68 8.82
CA GLN A 269 0.09 -9.98 8.85
C GLN A 269 0.40 -10.56 7.46
N HIS A 270 -0.19 -10.03 6.39
CA HIS A 270 -0.02 -10.50 5.02
C HIS A 270 -0.23 -12.02 4.88
N LEU A 271 -1.32 -12.55 5.45
CA LEU A 271 -1.63 -13.97 5.42
C LEU A 271 -2.27 -14.37 4.08
N PRO A 272 -1.85 -15.47 3.45
CA PRO A 272 -2.49 -15.97 2.25
C PRO A 272 -3.87 -16.54 2.57
N PHE A 273 -4.86 -16.30 1.70
CA PHE A 273 -6.11 -17.06 1.75
C PHE A 273 -5.84 -18.53 1.40
N THR A 274 -6.52 -19.42 2.10
CA THR A 274 -6.44 -20.87 1.91
C THR A 274 -7.83 -21.51 1.70
N ASP A 275 -8.88 -20.70 1.70
CA ASP A 275 -10.26 -21.10 1.43
C ASP A 275 -10.72 -20.50 0.09
N ALA A 276 -11.26 -21.34 -0.79
CA ALA A 276 -11.72 -20.94 -2.12
C ALA A 276 -12.85 -19.88 -2.10
N ALA A 277 -13.58 -19.73 -0.99
CA ALA A 277 -14.58 -18.67 -0.83
C ALA A 277 -13.97 -17.25 -0.97
N CYS A 278 -12.65 -17.08 -0.79
CA CYS A 278 -12.00 -15.79 -1.02
C CYS A 278 -12.13 -15.28 -2.47
N ALA A 279 -12.36 -16.17 -3.45
CA ALA A 279 -12.54 -15.78 -4.84
C ALA A 279 -13.79 -14.88 -5.04
N GLU A 280 -14.83 -15.04 -4.20
CA GLU A 280 -16.03 -14.21 -4.26
C GLU A 280 -15.73 -12.72 -4.04
N ILE A 281 -14.69 -12.39 -3.27
CA ILE A 281 -14.25 -11.02 -3.05
C ILE A 281 -13.80 -10.39 -4.39
N LEU A 282 -13.02 -11.13 -5.18
CA LEU A 282 -12.55 -10.68 -6.49
C LEU A 282 -13.69 -10.63 -7.52
N ASP A 283 -14.69 -11.50 -7.40
CA ASP A 283 -15.91 -11.46 -8.24
C ASP A 283 -16.73 -10.20 -7.99
N VAL A 284 -16.75 -9.70 -6.76
CA VAL A 284 -17.39 -8.42 -6.39
C VAL A 284 -16.56 -7.23 -6.91
N LEU A 285 -15.25 -7.20 -6.61
CA LEU A 285 -14.37 -6.08 -6.92
C LEU A 285 -13.99 -5.99 -8.40
N ARG A 286 -13.88 -7.11 -9.10
CA ARG A 286 -13.54 -7.23 -10.53
C ARG A 286 -12.30 -6.45 -10.96
N PRO A 287 -11.16 -6.56 -10.25
CA PRO A 287 -9.96 -5.83 -10.59
C PRO A 287 -9.33 -6.33 -11.90
N THR A 288 -8.53 -5.47 -12.54
CA THR A 288 -7.69 -5.89 -13.67
C THR A 288 -6.47 -6.67 -13.19
N TYR A 289 -5.90 -6.25 -12.04
CA TYR A 289 -4.70 -6.82 -11.45
C TYR A 289 -4.97 -7.29 -10.01
N VAL A 290 -4.30 -8.36 -9.64
CA VAL A 290 -4.26 -8.88 -8.26
C VAL A 290 -2.80 -9.06 -7.88
N THR A 291 -2.33 -8.29 -6.92
CA THR A 291 -0.98 -8.44 -6.37
C THR A 291 -1.06 -9.27 -5.10
N HIS A 292 -0.28 -10.35 -5.07
CA HIS A 292 -0.15 -11.20 -3.89
C HIS A 292 1.03 -10.70 -3.06
N GLU A 293 0.72 -9.95 -1.99
CA GLU A 293 1.71 -9.40 -1.07
C GLU A 293 1.99 -10.38 0.06
N MET A 294 2.85 -11.34 -0.20
CA MET A 294 3.22 -12.37 0.78
C MET A 294 4.53 -12.05 1.44
N MET A 295 4.56 -12.11 2.76
CA MET A 295 5.79 -11.93 3.55
C MET A 295 6.49 -13.26 3.83
N GLY A 296 7.81 -13.18 4.06
CA GLY A 296 8.67 -14.31 4.41
C GLY A 296 9.35 -14.98 3.22
N ASP A 297 10.31 -15.87 3.52
CA ASP A 297 11.12 -16.55 2.49
C ASP A 297 10.31 -17.53 1.65
N ASP A 298 9.12 -17.93 2.13
CA ASP A 298 8.18 -18.86 1.49
C ASP A 298 7.11 -18.15 0.64
N PHE A 299 7.33 -16.89 0.25
CA PHE A 299 6.33 -16.07 -0.44
C PHE A 299 5.87 -16.68 -1.77
N ILE A 300 6.75 -17.40 -2.50
CA ILE A 300 6.39 -18.08 -3.75
C ILE A 300 5.43 -19.25 -3.48
N GLU A 301 5.67 -20.02 -2.40
CA GLU A 301 4.79 -21.13 -2.01
C GLU A 301 3.40 -20.61 -1.59
N LYS A 302 3.37 -19.52 -0.84
CA LYS A 302 2.13 -18.82 -0.45
C LYS A 302 1.38 -18.28 -1.66
N PHE A 303 2.09 -17.69 -2.62
CA PHE A 303 1.50 -17.26 -3.87
C PHE A 303 0.84 -18.42 -4.62
N MET A 304 1.58 -19.53 -4.82
CA MET A 304 1.06 -20.71 -5.51
C MET A 304 -0.18 -21.28 -4.82
N LEU A 305 -0.15 -21.38 -3.48
CA LEU A 305 -1.29 -21.83 -2.69
C LEU A 305 -2.53 -20.96 -2.97
N GLN A 306 -2.41 -19.65 -2.77
CA GLN A 306 -3.53 -18.72 -2.93
C GLN A 306 -3.98 -18.62 -4.40
N ARG A 307 -3.02 -18.60 -5.34
CA ARG A 307 -3.29 -18.56 -6.78
C ARG A 307 -4.13 -19.76 -7.26
N SER A 308 -3.88 -20.94 -6.68
CA SER A 308 -4.62 -22.17 -7.03
C SER A 308 -6.12 -22.11 -6.67
N LEU A 309 -6.52 -21.22 -5.76
CA LEU A 309 -7.92 -21.03 -5.36
C LEU A 309 -8.69 -20.11 -6.32
N LEU A 310 -7.97 -19.36 -7.15
CA LEU A 310 -8.51 -18.27 -8.00
C LEU A 310 -8.60 -18.68 -9.48
N SER A 311 -8.59 -19.96 -9.77
CA SER A 311 -8.59 -20.54 -11.13
C SER A 311 -9.98 -20.92 -11.63
#